data_25f6342b1ea26eed4b6028c21ba158af
#
_entry.id   25f6342b1ea26eed4b6028c21ba158af
#
_cell.length_a   1.000
_cell.length_b   1.000
_cell.length_c   1.000
_cell.angle_alpha   90.00
_cell.angle_beta   90.00
_cell.angle_gamma   90.00
#
_symmetry.space_group_name_H-M   'P 1'
#
loop_
_entity.id
_entity.type
_entity.pdbx_description
1 polymer ?
#
loop_
_entity_poly.entity_id
_entity_poly.type
_entity_poly.pdbx_seq_one_letter_code
_entity_poly.pdbx_strand_id
1 'polypeptide(L)'
;MAEILGCKPNPFNGMVVIPSGLPSDPEEFDAQLAASMEKWIADGYLTIWLEIPKVQSGLLPKAIDRGFDFHHTGDDYILLTCLLVEG
;
A
#
# COMPACT_ATOMS: atom_id res chain seq x y z
N MET A 1 5.27 -7.66 -16.51
CA MET A 1 4.15 -6.89 -15.94
C MET A 1 4.04 -7.19 -14.45
N ALA A 2 3.94 -6.18 -13.62
CA ALA A 2 3.87 -6.40 -12.17
C ALA A 2 2.47 -6.89 -11.77
N GLU A 3 2.44 -7.76 -10.78
CA GLU A 3 1.18 -8.25 -10.21
C GLU A 3 0.59 -7.20 -9.27
N ILE A 4 -0.71 -7.31 -9.05
CA ILE A 4 -1.40 -6.46 -8.08
C ILE A 4 -1.17 -7.04 -6.69
N LEU A 5 -0.90 -6.17 -5.72
CA LEU A 5 -0.71 -6.59 -4.33
C LEU A 5 -1.98 -7.25 -3.79
N GLY A 6 -1.81 -8.24 -2.93
CA GLY A 6 -2.93 -8.85 -2.23
C GLY A 6 -3.68 -7.80 -1.42
N CYS A 7 -5.00 -7.77 -1.54
CA CYS A 7 -5.79 -6.70 -0.97
C CYS A 7 -7.24 -7.12 -0.78
N LYS A 8 -7.97 -6.34 0.02
CA LYS A 8 -9.41 -6.49 0.15
C LYS A 8 -10.05 -5.11 0.32
N PRO A 9 -11.23 -4.87 -0.25
CA PRO A 9 -11.90 -3.58 -0.06
C PRO A 9 -12.49 -3.46 1.34
N ASN A 10 -12.57 -2.21 1.83
CA ASN A 10 -13.31 -1.93 3.05
C ASN A 10 -14.62 -1.24 2.71
N PRO A 11 -15.57 -1.09 3.67
CA PRO A 11 -16.89 -0.53 3.37
C PRO A 11 -16.88 0.98 3.08
N PHE A 12 -15.74 1.65 3.15
CA PHE A 12 -15.63 3.10 2.94
C PHE A 12 -14.92 3.44 1.63
N ASN A 13 -14.99 2.57 0.63
CA ASN A 13 -14.31 2.73 -0.66
C ASN A 13 -12.78 2.81 -0.52
N GLY A 14 -12.24 2.17 0.52
CA GLY A 14 -10.80 2.04 0.70
C GLY A 14 -10.33 0.66 0.32
N MET A 15 -9.06 0.56 -0.04
CA MET A 15 -8.44 -0.72 -0.32
C MET A 15 -7.42 -1.02 0.78
N VAL A 16 -7.53 -2.18 1.41
CA VAL A 16 -6.61 -2.61 2.45
C VAL A 16 -5.63 -3.63 1.87
N VAL A 17 -4.36 -3.30 1.89
CA VAL A 17 -3.31 -4.21 1.40
C VAL A 17 -3.03 -5.27 2.47
N ILE A 18 -3.01 -6.53 2.06
CA ILE A 18 -2.78 -7.65 2.97
C ILE A 18 -1.27 -7.79 3.19
N PRO A 19 -0.77 -7.60 4.43
CA PRO A 19 0.68 -7.56 4.67
C PRO A 19 1.40 -8.88 4.42
N SER A 20 0.72 -10.01 4.56
CA SER A 20 1.35 -11.32 4.36
C SER A 20 1.78 -11.57 2.91
N GLY A 21 1.24 -10.80 1.96
CA GLY A 21 1.56 -10.97 0.54
C GLY A 21 2.58 -9.98 0.00
N LEU A 22 3.18 -9.14 0.86
CA LEU A 22 4.14 -8.16 0.39
C LEU A 22 5.44 -8.81 -0.07
N PRO A 23 5.98 -8.42 -1.26
CA PRO A 23 7.30 -8.90 -1.67
C PRO A 23 8.38 -8.35 -0.74
N SER A 24 9.44 -9.11 -0.54
CA SER A 24 10.55 -8.65 0.31
C SER A 24 11.52 -7.74 -0.44
N ASP A 25 11.57 -7.82 -1.76
CA ASP A 25 12.43 -6.96 -2.56
C ASP A 25 11.78 -5.59 -2.76
N PRO A 26 12.45 -4.48 -2.35
CA PRO A 26 11.87 -3.15 -2.50
C PRO A 26 11.55 -2.77 -3.94
N GLU A 27 12.35 -3.18 -4.91
CA GLU A 27 12.09 -2.87 -6.32
C GLU A 27 10.85 -3.61 -6.82
N GLU A 28 10.69 -4.86 -6.45
CA GLU A 28 9.50 -5.63 -6.80
C GLU A 28 8.25 -5.06 -6.13
N PHE A 29 8.37 -4.71 -4.85
CA PHE A 29 7.28 -4.05 -4.12
C PHE A 29 6.86 -2.76 -4.82
N ASP A 30 7.83 -1.93 -5.21
CA ASP A 30 7.55 -0.65 -5.88
C ASP A 30 6.79 -0.86 -7.19
N ALA A 31 7.21 -1.81 -8.00
CA ALA A 31 6.55 -2.12 -9.26
C ALA A 31 5.12 -2.62 -9.04
N GLN A 32 4.92 -3.50 -8.06
CA GLN A 32 3.59 -4.01 -7.74
C GLN A 32 2.70 -2.92 -7.15
N LEU A 33 3.27 -2.05 -6.30
CA LEU A 33 2.52 -0.94 -5.72
C LEU A 33 2.04 0.03 -6.80
N ALA A 34 2.91 0.37 -7.76
CA ALA A 34 2.55 1.24 -8.87
C ALA A 34 1.41 0.66 -9.70
N ALA A 35 1.50 -0.62 -10.07
CA ALA A 35 0.45 -1.28 -10.84
C ALA A 35 -0.87 -1.36 -10.06
N SER A 36 -0.77 -1.63 -8.76
CA SER A 36 -1.95 -1.71 -7.89
C SER A 36 -2.64 -0.35 -7.76
N MET A 37 -1.88 0.71 -7.57
CA MET A 37 -2.43 2.06 -7.44
C MET A 37 -3.16 2.47 -8.72
N GLU A 38 -2.60 2.19 -9.90
CA GLU A 38 -3.28 2.48 -11.16
C GLU A 38 -4.63 1.77 -11.26
N LYS A 39 -4.64 0.48 -10.91
CA LYS A 39 -5.87 -0.31 -10.95
C LYS A 39 -6.91 0.23 -9.97
N TRP A 40 -6.49 0.52 -8.75
CA TRP A 40 -7.42 0.97 -7.71
C TRP A 40 -7.99 2.36 -8.01
N ILE A 41 -7.19 3.25 -8.61
CA ILE A 41 -7.69 4.55 -9.08
C ILE A 41 -8.75 4.34 -10.16
N ALA A 42 -8.46 3.47 -11.13
CA ALA A 42 -9.40 3.16 -12.21
C ALA A 42 -10.69 2.54 -11.70
N ASP A 43 -10.61 1.75 -10.62
CA ASP A 43 -11.76 1.09 -10.01
C ASP A 43 -12.55 2.03 -9.09
N GLY A 44 -12.07 3.24 -8.83
CA GLY A 44 -12.80 4.24 -8.04
C GLY A 44 -12.55 4.20 -6.54
N TYR A 45 -11.53 3.52 -6.08
CA TYR A 45 -11.19 3.53 -4.66
C TYR A 45 -10.60 4.88 -4.27
N LEU A 46 -10.87 5.31 -3.04
CA LEU A 46 -10.51 6.66 -2.57
C LEU A 46 -9.24 6.68 -1.71
N THR A 47 -8.97 5.60 -1.01
CA THR A 47 -7.87 5.53 -0.04
C THR A 47 -7.25 4.14 -0.06
N ILE A 48 -5.95 4.08 0.15
CA ILE A 48 -5.24 2.81 0.36
C ILE A 48 -4.73 2.76 1.79
N TRP A 49 -4.94 1.64 2.46
CA TRP A 49 -4.40 1.34 3.79
C TRP A 49 -3.32 0.29 3.61
N LEU A 50 -2.08 0.65 3.95
CA LEU A 50 -0.92 -0.23 3.74
C LEU A 50 -0.24 -0.51 5.08
N GLU A 51 -0.31 -1.75 5.52
CA GLU A 51 0.39 -2.18 6.73
C GLU A 51 1.70 -2.86 6.32
N ILE A 52 2.83 -2.33 6.80
CA ILE A 52 4.15 -2.90 6.53
C ILE A 52 4.70 -3.48 7.82
N PRO A 53 4.96 -4.80 7.87
CA PRO A 53 5.59 -5.39 9.06
C PRO A 53 6.97 -4.75 9.30
N LYS A 54 7.34 -4.59 10.57
CA LYS A 54 8.65 -4.00 10.91
C LYS A 54 9.82 -4.74 10.28
N VAL A 55 9.71 -6.06 10.15
CA VAL A 55 10.77 -6.86 9.52
C VAL A 55 10.94 -6.55 8.04
N GLN A 56 9.96 -5.86 7.44
CA GLN A 56 10.01 -5.42 6.06
C GLN A 56 10.10 -3.90 5.94
N SER A 57 10.64 -3.23 6.95
CA SER A 57 10.73 -1.76 6.99
C SER A 57 11.53 -1.17 5.81
N GLY A 58 12.34 -1.98 5.14
CA GLY A 58 13.03 -1.54 3.92
C GLY A 58 12.10 -1.16 2.77
N LEU A 59 10.81 -1.50 2.85
CA LEU A 59 9.81 -1.11 1.87
C LEU A 59 9.28 0.32 2.08
N LEU A 60 9.49 0.89 3.26
CA LEU A 60 8.95 2.22 3.61
C LEU A 60 9.35 3.33 2.64
N PRO A 61 10.63 3.46 2.21
CA PRO A 61 10.99 4.53 1.28
C PRO A 61 10.19 4.49 -0.02
N LYS A 62 9.91 3.29 -0.52
CA LYS A 62 9.13 3.14 -1.76
C LYS A 62 7.68 3.60 -1.58
N ALA A 63 7.07 3.24 -0.46
CA ALA A 63 5.70 3.68 -0.16
C ALA A 63 5.64 5.20 0.01
N ILE A 64 6.59 5.78 0.74
CA ILE A 64 6.64 7.23 0.95
C ILE A 64 6.82 7.97 -0.38
N ASP A 65 7.68 7.46 -1.25
CA ASP A 65 7.90 8.05 -2.58
C ASP A 65 6.64 8.03 -3.44
N ARG A 66 5.73 7.10 -3.18
CA ARG A 66 4.45 7.00 -3.90
C ARG A 66 3.33 7.83 -3.27
N GLY A 67 3.64 8.58 -2.22
CA GLY A 67 2.68 9.50 -1.60
C GLY A 67 1.99 8.96 -0.35
N PHE A 68 2.48 7.87 0.22
CA PHE A 68 1.93 7.34 1.47
C PHE A 68 2.46 8.13 2.65
N ASP A 69 1.58 8.36 3.62
CA ASP A 69 1.93 9.01 4.89
C ASP A 69 1.75 8.03 6.03
N PHE A 70 2.48 8.24 7.11
CA PHE A 70 2.33 7.44 8.31
C PHE A 70 0.98 7.74 8.96
N HIS A 71 0.24 6.69 9.28
CA HIS A 71 -1.00 6.82 10.04
C HIS A 71 -0.74 6.53 11.51
N HIS A 72 -0.20 5.35 11.81
CA HIS A 72 0.23 5.00 13.17
C HIS A 72 1.12 3.75 13.11
N THR A 73 1.73 3.40 14.25
CA THR A 73 2.54 2.21 14.37
C THR A 73 2.00 1.32 15.48
N GLY A 74 2.13 0.00 15.29
CA GLY A 74 1.93 -0.97 16.35
C GLY A 74 3.27 -1.50 16.84
N ASP A 75 3.24 -2.58 17.62
CA ASP A 75 4.46 -3.18 18.15
C ASP A 75 5.33 -3.79 17.06
N ASP A 76 4.73 -4.31 16.01
CA ASP A 76 5.44 -5.06 14.97
C ASP A 76 5.09 -4.61 13.55
N TYR A 77 4.41 -3.47 13.39
CA TYR A 77 4.02 -2.97 12.07
C TYR A 77 3.96 -1.45 12.03
N ILE A 78 3.96 -0.92 10.80
CA ILE A 78 3.73 0.49 10.52
C ILE A 78 2.54 0.56 9.56
N LEU A 79 1.52 1.35 9.90
CA LEU A 79 0.36 1.55 9.02
C LEU A 79 0.47 2.88 8.31
N LEU A 80 0.37 2.85 6.99
CA LEU A 80 0.42 4.04 6.14
C LEU A 80 -0.89 4.16 5.37
N THR A 81 -1.19 5.39 4.95
CA THR A 81 -2.37 5.65 4.12
C THR A 81 -2.00 6.55 2.95
N CYS A 82 -2.76 6.43 1.88
CA CYS A 82 -2.62 7.28 0.71
C CYS A 82 -3.99 7.61 0.14
N LEU A 83 -4.27 8.90 -0.05
CA LEU A 83 -5.49 9.33 -0.72
C LEU A 83 -5.26 9.24 -2.23
N LEU A 84 -6.21 8.61 -2.92
CA LEU A 84 -6.14 8.43 -4.37
C LEU A 84 -6.90 9.51 -5.13
N VAL A 85 -7.65 10.36 -4.43
CA VAL A 85 -8.40 11.45 -5.06
C VAL A 85 -7.83 12.77 -4.60
N GLU A 86 -7.79 13.73 -5.50
CA GLU A 86 -7.42 15.11 -5.17
C GLU A 86 -8.66 15.78 -4.58
N GLY A 87 -8.55 16.14 -3.32
CA GLY A 87 -9.68 16.64 -2.57
C GLY A 87 -9.85 18.10 -2.57
#